data_fce2505363d1fb775f02ec4cdcdf027d
#
_entry.id   fce2505363d1fb775f02ec4cdcdf027d
#
_cell.length_a   1.000
_cell.length_b   1.000
_cell.length_c   1.000
_cell.angle_alpha   90.00
_cell.angle_beta   90.00
_cell.angle_gamma   90.00
#
_symmetry.space_group_name_H-M   'P 1'
#
loop_
_entity.id
_entity.type
_entity.pdbx_description
1 polymer ?
#
loop_
_entity_poly.entity_id
_entity_poly.type
_entity_poly.pdbx_seq_one_letter_code
_entity_poly.pdbx_strand_id
1 'polypeptide(L)'
;TYGYEEVEAQAVSLINKANNQPVAADSITLEGANGEAEYFEVAEGTKIRPKQGLHAGTYTEAVRIAYNGDAESEVTCKCSVTIKKANMLVRYTGQKDVGYHTLPDLKGTIEYTATDFKNGDTKDVFVKDADFVAPKLYYMDENQNSQEFTSDKRAMETMQLIPDGGSSHDYEFSYAAGELEVKHHVLRDGYVIEGKKVKGYDWYVSDYVAIRPAANYQISDSEAADSFASQTQSISVAGPTNGVEKSFYVMNTQTGEISAQMKETIKIDNTAPYFRNGEGITVSSNLWAEFCNSVSFGLFFNQTKAVSISATDEESGLEPIQYCISEKAVEGTAESLDTKLNWVTYEDGFSISPEEYESAVIYAKITNHAGLSTYISSNGLVFDNKQPE
;
A
#
# COMPACT_ATOMS: atom_id res chain seq x y z
N THR A 1 -22.06 -27.85 -32.58
CA THR A 1 -21.20 -27.47 -31.46
C THR A 1 -21.80 -28.08 -30.20
N TYR A 2 -20.97 -28.48 -29.26
CA TYR A 2 -21.39 -29.00 -27.94
C TYR A 2 -22.40 -28.05 -27.28
N GLY A 3 -23.40 -28.60 -26.63
CA GLY A 3 -24.49 -27.81 -26.06
C GLY A 3 -25.47 -27.26 -27.12
N TYR A 4 -25.53 -27.91 -28.29
CA TYR A 4 -26.53 -27.54 -29.31
C TYR A 4 -27.95 -27.82 -28.81
N GLU A 5 -28.89 -26.99 -29.26
CA GLU A 5 -30.28 -27.25 -29.10
C GLU A 5 -30.75 -28.33 -30.08
N GLU A 6 -32.03 -28.73 -29.99
CA GLU A 6 -32.61 -29.68 -30.92
C GLU A 6 -32.37 -29.24 -32.37
N VAL A 7 -31.76 -30.10 -33.16
CA VAL A 7 -31.47 -29.83 -34.57
C VAL A 7 -32.60 -30.31 -35.41
N GLU A 8 -32.95 -29.52 -36.45
CA GLU A 8 -33.96 -29.91 -37.43
C GLU A 8 -33.60 -31.27 -38.08
N ALA A 9 -34.52 -32.20 -38.05
CA ALA A 9 -34.33 -33.53 -38.62
C ALA A 9 -34.20 -33.47 -40.13
N GLN A 10 -33.19 -34.18 -40.66
CA GLN A 10 -32.90 -34.26 -42.09
C GLN A 10 -33.62 -35.43 -42.72
N ALA A 11 -34.28 -35.18 -43.86
CA ALA A 11 -34.90 -36.24 -44.64
C ALA A 11 -33.81 -37.15 -45.26
N VAL A 12 -34.01 -38.44 -45.15
CA VAL A 12 -33.21 -39.41 -45.89
C VAL A 12 -33.74 -39.53 -47.28
N SER A 13 -32.94 -39.31 -48.33
CA SER A 13 -33.31 -39.45 -49.72
C SER A 13 -32.61 -40.66 -50.34
N LEU A 14 -33.40 -41.49 -50.98
CA LEU A 14 -32.90 -42.60 -51.81
C LEU A 14 -32.98 -42.18 -53.28
N ILE A 15 -32.00 -42.62 -54.07
CA ILE A 15 -31.95 -42.36 -55.51
C ILE A 15 -31.75 -43.70 -56.22
N ASN A 16 -32.65 -44.00 -57.15
CA ASN A 16 -32.50 -45.15 -58.00
C ASN A 16 -31.37 -44.91 -59.01
N LYS A 17 -30.33 -45.70 -58.93
CA LYS A 17 -29.11 -45.55 -59.76
C LYS A 17 -29.35 -45.76 -61.25
N ALA A 18 -30.39 -46.51 -61.63
CA ALA A 18 -30.68 -46.80 -63.05
C ALA A 18 -31.30 -45.64 -63.80
N ASN A 19 -32.12 -44.83 -63.14
CA ASN A 19 -32.86 -43.72 -63.75
C ASN A 19 -32.68 -42.37 -63.08
N ASN A 20 -31.87 -42.30 -62.04
CA ASN A 20 -31.56 -41.10 -61.22
C ASN A 20 -32.83 -40.42 -60.63
N GLN A 21 -33.90 -41.21 -60.40
CA GLN A 21 -35.12 -40.71 -59.81
C GLN A 21 -35.15 -40.92 -58.29
N PRO A 22 -35.72 -40.01 -57.51
CA PRO A 22 -35.88 -40.19 -56.07
C PRO A 22 -36.85 -41.34 -55.78
N VAL A 23 -36.52 -42.15 -54.77
CA VAL A 23 -37.36 -43.20 -54.20
C VAL A 23 -37.76 -42.79 -52.80
N ALA A 24 -39.04 -42.88 -52.46
CA ALA A 24 -39.54 -42.57 -51.12
C ALA A 24 -39.08 -43.67 -50.13
N ALA A 25 -38.60 -43.26 -48.98
CA ALA A 25 -38.39 -44.15 -47.85
C ALA A 25 -39.71 -44.42 -47.15
N ASP A 26 -40.01 -45.67 -46.86
CA ASP A 26 -41.23 -46.06 -46.15
C ASP A 26 -41.00 -46.06 -44.63
N SER A 27 -39.84 -46.52 -44.19
CA SER A 27 -39.43 -46.49 -42.80
C SER A 27 -37.92 -46.45 -42.67
N ILE A 28 -37.45 -45.94 -41.55
CA ILE A 28 -36.05 -45.84 -41.16
C ILE A 28 -35.85 -46.52 -39.83
N THR A 29 -34.84 -47.39 -39.76
CA THR A 29 -34.38 -48.00 -38.50
C THR A 29 -32.91 -47.65 -38.28
N LEU A 30 -32.56 -47.18 -37.10
CA LEU A 30 -31.20 -46.91 -36.70
C LEU A 30 -30.64 -48.10 -35.93
N GLU A 31 -29.44 -48.54 -36.28
CA GLU A 31 -28.76 -49.67 -35.66
C GLU A 31 -27.42 -49.19 -35.10
N GLY A 32 -27.35 -48.96 -33.81
CA GLY A 32 -26.10 -48.75 -33.08
C GLY A 32 -25.38 -50.09 -32.83
N ALA A 33 -24.24 -50.03 -32.18
CA ALA A 33 -23.38 -51.17 -31.91
C ALA A 33 -24.08 -52.32 -31.16
N ASN A 34 -25.09 -52.02 -30.36
CA ASN A 34 -25.87 -53.00 -29.58
C ASN A 34 -27.26 -53.26 -30.18
N GLY A 35 -27.53 -52.90 -31.43
CA GLY A 35 -28.80 -53.06 -32.12
C GLY A 35 -29.87 -52.00 -31.80
N GLU A 36 -29.57 -51.07 -30.94
CA GLU A 36 -30.44 -49.92 -30.64
C GLU A 36 -29.76 -48.62 -31.07
N ALA A 37 -30.58 -47.59 -31.40
CA ALA A 37 -30.08 -46.29 -31.78
C ALA A 37 -29.33 -45.64 -30.58
N GLU A 38 -28.04 -45.33 -30.75
CA GLU A 38 -27.17 -44.78 -29.70
C GLU A 38 -27.03 -43.26 -29.84
N TYR A 39 -26.72 -42.78 -31.04
CA TYR A 39 -26.36 -41.39 -31.29
C TYR A 39 -27.39 -40.56 -32.07
N PHE A 40 -28.26 -41.25 -32.80
CA PHE A 40 -29.30 -40.61 -33.61
C PHE A 40 -30.70 -41.02 -33.16
N GLU A 41 -31.70 -40.31 -33.57
CA GLU A 41 -33.09 -40.64 -33.42
C GLU A 41 -33.85 -40.41 -34.70
N VAL A 42 -34.90 -41.22 -34.94
CA VAL A 42 -35.84 -41.05 -36.07
C VAL A 42 -36.90 -40.01 -35.63
N ALA A 43 -37.11 -39.00 -36.46
CA ALA A 43 -38.12 -37.97 -36.29
C ALA A 43 -39.01 -37.97 -37.55
N GLU A 44 -40.32 -37.70 -37.36
CA GLU A 44 -41.30 -37.59 -38.42
C GLU A 44 -41.28 -38.78 -39.42
N GLY A 45 -41.04 -39.96 -38.90
CA GLY A 45 -41.10 -41.23 -39.64
C GLY A 45 -39.88 -41.54 -40.53
N THR A 46 -39.44 -40.64 -41.36
CA THR A 46 -38.35 -40.83 -42.33
C THR A 46 -37.26 -39.77 -42.29
N LYS A 47 -37.21 -39.00 -41.20
CA LYS A 47 -36.14 -38.05 -40.94
C LYS A 47 -35.29 -38.54 -39.80
N ILE A 48 -34.01 -38.17 -39.80
CA ILE A 48 -33.07 -38.44 -38.70
C ILE A 48 -32.42 -37.18 -38.20
N ARG A 49 -32.10 -37.16 -36.90
CA ARG A 49 -31.32 -36.13 -36.26
C ARG A 49 -30.44 -36.73 -35.18
N PRO A 50 -29.32 -36.06 -34.81
CA PRO A 50 -28.54 -36.48 -33.65
C PRO A 50 -29.34 -36.26 -32.36
N LYS A 51 -29.21 -37.18 -31.42
CA LYS A 51 -29.75 -37.02 -30.07
C LYS A 51 -29.11 -35.80 -29.37
N GLN A 52 -29.88 -35.16 -28.50
CA GLN A 52 -29.36 -34.08 -27.66
C GLN A 52 -28.35 -34.61 -26.62
N GLY A 53 -27.44 -33.75 -26.19
CA GLY A 53 -26.49 -34.06 -25.08
C GLY A 53 -25.26 -34.87 -25.51
N LEU A 54 -25.03 -35.10 -26.83
CA LEU A 54 -23.82 -35.70 -27.28
C LEU A 54 -22.61 -34.79 -26.99
N HIS A 55 -21.52 -35.42 -26.53
CA HIS A 55 -20.23 -34.76 -26.35
C HIS A 55 -19.60 -34.31 -27.68
N ALA A 56 -18.54 -33.54 -27.63
CA ALA A 56 -17.78 -33.21 -28.82
C ALA A 56 -17.13 -34.50 -29.39
N GLY A 57 -17.27 -34.69 -30.69
CA GLY A 57 -16.80 -35.91 -31.31
C GLY A 57 -17.46 -36.19 -32.66
N THR A 58 -17.08 -37.27 -33.30
CA THR A 58 -17.71 -37.73 -34.53
C THR A 58 -18.42 -39.05 -34.25
N TYR A 59 -19.71 -39.07 -34.51
CA TYR A 59 -20.61 -40.20 -34.29
C TYR A 59 -21.10 -40.75 -35.60
N THR A 60 -21.17 -42.06 -35.73
CA THR A 60 -21.61 -42.75 -36.94
C THR A 60 -22.49 -43.92 -36.55
N GLU A 61 -23.67 -44.01 -37.12
CA GLU A 61 -24.58 -45.17 -36.99
C GLU A 61 -25.01 -45.74 -38.35
N ALA A 62 -25.36 -47.00 -38.36
CA ALA A 62 -25.97 -47.61 -39.48
C ALA A 62 -27.46 -47.22 -39.58
N VAL A 63 -27.90 -46.91 -40.75
CA VAL A 63 -29.31 -46.57 -41.08
C VAL A 63 -29.82 -47.58 -42.06
N ARG A 64 -30.85 -48.34 -41.65
CA ARG A 64 -31.57 -49.27 -42.51
C ARG A 64 -32.84 -48.57 -43.01
N ILE A 65 -33.06 -48.56 -44.30
CA ILE A 65 -34.13 -47.85 -44.95
C ILE A 65 -34.95 -48.85 -45.77
N ALA A 66 -36.21 -49.06 -45.41
CA ALA A 66 -37.16 -49.82 -46.20
C ALA A 66 -37.86 -48.89 -47.25
N TYR A 67 -38.13 -49.44 -48.43
CA TYR A 67 -38.73 -48.69 -49.51
C TYR A 67 -39.63 -49.61 -50.38
N ASN A 68 -40.47 -49.07 -51.24
CA ASN A 68 -41.41 -49.74 -52.15
C ASN A 68 -42.54 -50.56 -51.46
N GLY A 69 -42.89 -50.26 -50.20
CA GLY A 69 -43.94 -50.95 -49.46
C GLY A 69 -43.66 -52.43 -49.20
N ASP A 70 -42.40 -52.90 -49.30
CA ASP A 70 -41.97 -54.28 -49.20
C ASP A 70 -40.83 -54.38 -48.14
N ALA A 71 -41.06 -55.20 -47.13
CA ALA A 71 -40.08 -55.44 -46.06
C ALA A 71 -38.77 -56.10 -46.51
N GLU A 72 -38.73 -56.69 -47.73
CA GLU A 72 -37.52 -57.26 -48.31
C GLU A 72 -36.71 -56.24 -49.14
N SER A 73 -37.29 -55.04 -49.39
CA SER A 73 -36.61 -53.96 -50.11
C SER A 73 -35.96 -53.02 -49.13
N GLU A 74 -34.75 -53.35 -48.66
CA GLU A 74 -33.98 -52.55 -47.70
C GLU A 74 -32.63 -52.15 -48.27
N VAL A 75 -32.16 -50.97 -47.83
CA VAL A 75 -30.79 -50.51 -48.07
C VAL A 75 -30.20 -50.00 -46.74
N THR A 76 -28.97 -50.40 -46.49
CA THR A 76 -28.24 -49.93 -45.34
C THR A 76 -27.19 -48.88 -45.77
N CYS A 77 -27.16 -47.76 -45.08
CA CYS A 77 -26.17 -46.72 -45.23
C CYS A 77 -25.65 -46.31 -43.85
N LYS A 78 -24.74 -45.36 -43.81
CA LYS A 78 -24.24 -44.76 -42.55
C LYS A 78 -24.60 -43.29 -42.50
N CYS A 79 -25.12 -42.86 -41.38
CA CYS A 79 -25.17 -41.45 -41.04
C CYS A 79 -24.06 -41.07 -40.12
N SER A 80 -23.59 -39.86 -40.24
CA SER A 80 -22.50 -39.32 -39.40
C SER A 80 -22.74 -37.87 -39.05
N VAL A 81 -22.40 -37.51 -37.84
CA VAL A 81 -22.40 -36.13 -37.36
C VAL A 81 -21.14 -35.83 -36.60
N THR A 82 -20.60 -34.64 -36.79
CA THR A 82 -19.48 -34.13 -35.99
C THR A 82 -19.98 -33.00 -35.08
N ILE A 83 -19.90 -33.21 -33.80
CA ILE A 83 -20.15 -32.21 -32.78
C ILE A 83 -18.82 -31.51 -32.46
N LYS A 84 -18.73 -30.23 -32.80
CA LYS A 84 -17.54 -29.42 -32.49
C LYS A 84 -17.53 -29.04 -31.02
N LYS A 85 -16.34 -28.82 -30.46
CA LYS A 85 -16.17 -28.26 -29.12
C LYS A 85 -16.87 -26.89 -29.02
N ALA A 86 -17.40 -26.58 -27.85
CA ALA A 86 -17.89 -25.24 -27.52
C ALA A 86 -16.72 -24.34 -27.11
N ASN A 87 -16.78 -23.07 -27.44
CA ASN A 87 -15.78 -22.12 -26.97
C ASN A 87 -15.99 -21.82 -25.51
N MET A 88 -14.89 -21.71 -24.76
CA MET A 88 -14.83 -21.28 -23.36
C MET A 88 -13.79 -20.20 -23.23
N LEU A 89 -14.20 -19.01 -22.82
CA LEU A 89 -13.23 -17.93 -22.52
C LEU A 89 -12.71 -18.09 -21.09
N VAL A 90 -11.41 -18.17 -21.00
CA VAL A 90 -10.66 -18.28 -19.74
C VAL A 90 -9.87 -17.00 -19.52
N ARG A 91 -9.93 -16.44 -18.32
CA ARG A 91 -9.27 -15.19 -17.97
C ARG A 91 -8.58 -15.25 -16.62
N TYR A 92 -7.57 -14.39 -16.44
CA TYR A 92 -7.00 -14.11 -15.15
C TYR A 92 -7.91 -13.13 -14.38
N THR A 93 -8.27 -13.48 -13.14
CA THR A 93 -9.12 -12.64 -12.24
C THR A 93 -8.51 -12.46 -10.85
N GLY A 94 -7.21 -12.74 -10.71
CA GLY A 94 -6.48 -12.56 -9.47
C GLY A 94 -6.29 -11.09 -9.09
N GLN A 95 -5.34 -10.84 -8.21
CA GLN A 95 -4.98 -9.49 -7.79
C GLN A 95 -4.64 -8.62 -9.01
N LYS A 96 -5.10 -7.36 -8.98
CA LYS A 96 -4.79 -6.38 -10.03
C LYS A 96 -3.49 -5.63 -9.79
N ASP A 97 -3.03 -5.61 -8.54
CA ASP A 97 -1.78 -4.99 -8.14
C ASP A 97 -1.07 -5.83 -7.08
N VAL A 98 0.23 -5.70 -7.05
CA VAL A 98 1.13 -6.28 -6.05
C VAL A 98 2.22 -5.27 -5.71
N GLY A 99 2.80 -5.41 -4.54
CA GLY A 99 3.95 -4.61 -4.13
C GLY A 99 5.18 -4.95 -4.97
N TYR A 100 6.01 -3.97 -5.25
CA TYR A 100 7.26 -4.14 -5.99
C TYR A 100 8.13 -5.21 -5.32
N HIS A 101 8.70 -6.12 -6.10
CA HIS A 101 9.43 -7.32 -5.68
C HIS A 101 8.62 -8.38 -4.93
N THR A 102 7.29 -8.32 -4.95
CA THR A 102 6.45 -9.41 -4.44
C THR A 102 5.84 -10.24 -5.56
N LEU A 103 5.21 -11.34 -5.18
CA LEU A 103 4.47 -12.22 -6.09
C LEU A 103 3.00 -12.20 -5.70
N PRO A 104 2.07 -12.14 -6.68
CA PRO A 104 0.66 -12.30 -6.39
C PRO A 104 0.36 -13.73 -5.94
N ASP A 105 -0.67 -13.88 -5.10
CA ASP A 105 -1.22 -15.21 -4.84
C ASP A 105 -1.94 -15.72 -6.10
N LEU A 106 -1.44 -16.81 -6.68
CA LEU A 106 -2.01 -17.40 -7.89
C LEU A 106 -3.19 -18.34 -7.61
N LYS A 107 -3.50 -18.62 -6.35
CA LYS A 107 -4.57 -19.53 -5.99
C LYS A 107 -5.95 -18.95 -6.37
N GLY A 108 -6.68 -19.69 -7.21
CA GLY A 108 -8.03 -19.29 -7.62
C GLY A 108 -8.07 -18.09 -8.57
N THR A 109 -7.01 -17.84 -9.33
CA THR A 109 -6.86 -16.66 -10.20
C THR A 109 -7.36 -16.86 -11.63
N ILE A 110 -7.78 -18.08 -11.99
CA ILE A 110 -8.33 -18.41 -13.30
C ILE A 110 -9.85 -18.52 -13.19
N GLU A 111 -10.55 -17.81 -14.04
CA GLU A 111 -12.02 -17.85 -14.16
C GLU A 111 -12.43 -18.29 -15.56
N TYR A 112 -13.44 -19.16 -15.58
CA TYR A 112 -14.14 -19.59 -16.79
C TYR A 112 -15.41 -18.75 -16.94
N THR A 113 -15.71 -18.29 -18.15
CA THR A 113 -16.89 -17.46 -18.40
C THR A 113 -18.16 -18.28 -18.21
N ALA A 114 -18.97 -17.94 -17.21
CA ALA A 114 -20.18 -18.70 -16.83
C ALA A 114 -21.20 -18.87 -17.98
N THR A 115 -21.32 -17.88 -18.86
CA THR A 115 -22.24 -17.92 -20.02
C THR A 115 -21.77 -18.84 -21.15
N ASP A 116 -20.52 -19.27 -21.13
CA ASP A 116 -19.96 -20.16 -22.14
C ASP A 116 -20.21 -21.63 -21.81
N PHE A 117 -20.56 -21.96 -20.56
CA PHE A 117 -20.96 -23.32 -20.20
C PHE A 117 -22.24 -23.73 -20.92
N LYS A 118 -22.29 -24.98 -21.36
CA LYS A 118 -23.39 -25.59 -22.10
C LYS A 118 -24.05 -26.70 -21.27
N ASN A 119 -25.26 -27.08 -21.62
CA ASN A 119 -26.01 -28.21 -21.01
C ASN A 119 -26.16 -28.13 -19.48
N GLY A 120 -26.04 -26.94 -18.87
CA GLY A 120 -26.03 -26.79 -17.43
C GLY A 120 -24.71 -27.15 -16.75
N ASP A 121 -23.64 -27.29 -17.51
CA ASP A 121 -22.29 -27.51 -17.00
C ASP A 121 -21.84 -26.38 -16.06
N THR A 122 -20.96 -26.72 -15.18
CA THR A 122 -20.24 -25.78 -14.29
C THR A 122 -18.76 -26.11 -14.32
N LYS A 123 -17.94 -25.31 -13.66
CA LYS A 123 -16.51 -25.63 -13.50
C LYS A 123 -16.27 -27.00 -12.86
N ASP A 124 -17.27 -27.58 -12.20
CA ASP A 124 -17.16 -28.91 -11.57
C ASP A 124 -17.03 -30.03 -12.61
N VAL A 125 -17.51 -29.81 -13.84
CA VAL A 125 -17.30 -30.74 -14.98
C VAL A 125 -15.82 -30.92 -15.24
N PHE A 126 -15.05 -29.85 -15.19
CA PHE A 126 -13.61 -29.87 -15.44
C PHE A 126 -12.81 -30.66 -14.38
N VAL A 127 -13.34 -30.76 -13.15
CA VAL A 127 -12.69 -31.55 -12.08
C VAL A 127 -12.95 -33.05 -12.25
N LYS A 128 -14.04 -33.42 -12.92
CA LYS A 128 -14.51 -34.81 -13.11
C LYS A 128 -14.15 -35.36 -14.48
N ASP A 129 -13.88 -34.51 -15.44
CA ASP A 129 -13.48 -34.90 -16.78
C ASP A 129 -12.01 -35.38 -16.79
N ALA A 130 -11.79 -36.63 -17.08
CA ALA A 130 -10.45 -37.20 -17.14
C ALA A 130 -9.56 -36.55 -18.22
N ASP A 131 -10.17 -35.93 -19.22
CA ASP A 131 -9.48 -35.25 -20.33
C ASP A 131 -9.28 -33.76 -20.09
N PHE A 132 -9.67 -33.27 -18.92
CA PHE A 132 -9.46 -31.87 -18.53
C PHE A 132 -8.07 -31.65 -17.97
N VAL A 133 -7.37 -30.70 -18.56
CA VAL A 133 -6.10 -30.16 -18.04
C VAL A 133 -6.28 -28.65 -17.79
N ALA A 134 -6.03 -28.23 -16.56
CA ALA A 134 -6.16 -26.83 -16.18
C ALA A 134 -5.16 -25.94 -16.94
N PRO A 135 -5.57 -24.78 -17.44
CA PRO A 135 -4.64 -23.79 -17.99
C PRO A 135 -3.64 -23.31 -16.93
N LYS A 136 -2.47 -22.89 -17.39
CA LYS A 136 -1.42 -22.26 -16.59
C LYS A 136 -1.34 -20.78 -16.92
N LEU A 137 -0.75 -20.00 -16.02
CA LEU A 137 -0.51 -18.58 -16.23
C LEU A 137 0.90 -18.37 -16.79
N TYR A 138 1.00 -17.50 -17.78
CA TYR A 138 2.24 -17.08 -18.42
C TYR A 138 2.39 -15.57 -18.41
N TYR A 139 3.62 -15.09 -18.47
CA TYR A 139 3.97 -13.70 -18.67
C TYR A 139 5.08 -13.55 -19.69
N MET A 140 5.23 -12.35 -20.27
CA MET A 140 6.37 -12.05 -21.14
C MET A 140 7.51 -11.48 -20.31
N ASP A 141 8.71 -12.06 -20.44
CA ASP A 141 9.91 -11.55 -19.79
C ASP A 141 10.49 -10.31 -20.52
N GLU A 142 11.57 -9.74 -19.99
CA GLU A 142 12.25 -8.57 -20.57
C GLU A 142 12.74 -8.82 -22.01
N ASN A 143 12.97 -10.05 -22.39
CA ASN A 143 13.42 -10.45 -23.72
C ASN A 143 12.26 -10.83 -24.64
N GLN A 144 11.01 -10.57 -24.26
CA GLN A 144 9.79 -10.92 -24.99
C GLN A 144 9.59 -12.45 -25.14
N ASN A 145 10.15 -13.26 -24.24
CA ASN A 145 9.87 -14.69 -24.19
C ASN A 145 8.72 -14.98 -23.24
N SER A 146 7.85 -15.92 -23.65
CA SER A 146 6.78 -16.39 -22.77
C SER A 146 7.35 -17.31 -21.69
N GLN A 147 7.14 -16.97 -20.43
CA GLN A 147 7.57 -17.70 -19.26
C GLN A 147 6.35 -18.17 -18.46
N GLU A 148 6.37 -19.42 -17.94
CA GLU A 148 5.35 -19.87 -17.00
C GLU A 148 5.48 -19.10 -15.69
N PHE A 149 4.36 -18.55 -15.22
CA PHE A 149 4.32 -17.79 -13.97
C PHE A 149 4.24 -18.77 -12.79
N THR A 150 5.29 -18.79 -11.98
CA THR A 150 5.39 -19.63 -10.78
C THR A 150 5.62 -18.76 -9.54
N SER A 151 5.28 -19.28 -8.36
CA SER A 151 5.37 -18.53 -7.10
C SER A 151 6.80 -18.16 -6.69
N ASP A 152 7.81 -18.73 -7.32
CA ASP A 152 9.22 -18.43 -7.07
C ASP A 152 9.77 -17.30 -7.96
N LYS A 153 9.00 -16.84 -8.95
CA LYS A 153 9.39 -15.71 -9.81
C LYS A 153 9.12 -14.38 -9.15
N ARG A 154 10.07 -13.45 -9.28
CA ARG A 154 9.87 -12.07 -8.84
C ARG A 154 9.02 -11.31 -9.84
N ALA A 155 8.14 -10.46 -9.33
CA ALA A 155 7.32 -9.60 -10.15
C ALA A 155 8.16 -8.57 -10.92
N MET A 156 7.76 -8.27 -12.14
CA MET A 156 8.26 -7.18 -12.97
C MET A 156 7.35 -5.95 -12.79
N GLU A 157 7.82 -4.77 -13.18
CA GLU A 157 7.04 -3.52 -13.04
C GLU A 157 5.69 -3.56 -13.79
N THR A 158 5.65 -4.23 -14.94
CA THR A 158 4.43 -4.41 -15.71
C THR A 158 4.34 -5.86 -16.17
N MET A 159 3.25 -6.53 -15.79
CA MET A 159 2.98 -7.90 -16.21
C MET A 159 1.60 -8.03 -16.82
N GLN A 160 1.53 -8.76 -17.92
CA GLN A 160 0.28 -9.33 -18.42
C GLN A 160 0.29 -10.84 -18.17
N LEU A 161 -0.67 -11.33 -17.39
CA LEU A 161 -0.83 -12.73 -17.10
C LEU A 161 -1.85 -13.32 -18.06
N ILE A 162 -1.43 -14.29 -18.85
CA ILE A 162 -2.25 -14.94 -19.88
C ILE A 162 -2.41 -16.40 -19.46
N PRO A 163 -3.63 -16.90 -19.21
CA PRO A 163 -3.86 -18.33 -19.10
C PRO A 163 -3.55 -19.02 -20.45
N ASP A 164 -2.99 -20.19 -20.44
CA ASP A 164 -2.73 -20.99 -21.65
C ASP A 164 -2.50 -22.48 -21.31
N GLY A 165 -2.49 -23.36 -22.32
CA GLY A 165 -2.08 -24.75 -22.20
C GLY A 165 -3.07 -25.70 -21.54
N GLY A 166 -4.32 -25.28 -21.28
CA GLY A 166 -5.38 -26.15 -20.80
C GLY A 166 -6.04 -26.97 -21.92
N SER A 167 -6.73 -28.05 -21.57
CA SER A 167 -7.51 -28.86 -22.51
C SER A 167 -8.80 -29.37 -21.86
N SER A 168 -9.83 -29.61 -22.68
CA SER A 168 -11.09 -30.24 -22.28
C SER A 168 -11.66 -31.03 -23.44
N HIS A 169 -12.42 -32.09 -23.13
CA HIS A 169 -13.11 -32.92 -24.13
C HIS A 169 -14.11 -32.08 -24.93
N ASP A 170 -14.98 -31.33 -24.26
CA ASP A 170 -16.14 -30.64 -24.86
C ASP A 170 -15.92 -29.17 -25.15
N TYR A 171 -14.83 -28.58 -24.59
CA TYR A 171 -14.54 -27.16 -24.72
C TYR A 171 -13.22 -26.91 -25.41
N GLU A 172 -13.19 -25.89 -26.25
CA GLU A 172 -12.01 -25.27 -26.82
C GLU A 172 -11.77 -23.96 -26.10
N PHE A 173 -10.59 -23.82 -25.46
CA PHE A 173 -10.28 -22.66 -24.65
C PHE A 173 -9.74 -21.52 -25.51
N SER A 174 -10.30 -20.33 -25.27
CA SER A 174 -9.73 -19.05 -25.69
C SER A 174 -9.31 -18.29 -24.44
N TYR A 175 -8.27 -17.47 -24.54
CA TYR A 175 -7.63 -16.86 -23.37
C TYR A 175 -7.65 -15.35 -23.45
N ALA A 176 -7.97 -14.70 -22.32
CA ALA A 176 -7.84 -13.27 -22.16
C ALA A 176 -6.77 -12.95 -21.13
N ALA A 177 -5.86 -12.05 -21.49
CA ALA A 177 -4.87 -11.52 -20.56
C ALA A 177 -5.56 -10.74 -19.43
N GLY A 178 -5.04 -10.90 -18.22
CA GLY A 178 -5.34 -10.04 -17.09
C GLY A 178 -4.14 -9.14 -16.80
N GLU A 179 -4.41 -7.89 -16.50
CA GLU A 179 -3.36 -6.95 -16.12
C GLU A 179 -3.02 -7.11 -14.64
N LEU A 180 -1.73 -7.22 -14.35
CA LEU A 180 -1.17 -7.15 -13.02
C LEU A 180 -0.21 -5.97 -12.97
N GLU A 181 -0.55 -4.96 -12.19
CA GLU A 181 0.27 -3.78 -11.97
C GLU A 181 1.17 -4.00 -10.76
N VAL A 182 2.47 -3.78 -10.93
CA VAL A 182 3.43 -3.79 -9.82
C VAL A 182 3.55 -2.38 -9.28
N LYS A 183 3.26 -2.18 -8.00
CA LYS A 183 3.22 -0.86 -7.36
C LYS A 183 4.26 -0.74 -6.25
N HIS A 184 4.82 0.45 -6.14
CA HIS A 184 5.58 0.85 -4.97
C HIS A 184 4.62 1.34 -3.88
N HIS A 185 4.36 0.51 -2.88
CA HIS A 185 3.54 0.92 -1.74
C HIS A 185 4.36 1.70 -0.70
N VAL A 186 3.67 2.51 0.09
CA VAL A 186 4.26 3.22 1.23
C VAL A 186 4.24 2.30 2.45
N LEU A 187 5.42 1.84 2.89
CA LEU A 187 5.56 0.92 4.03
C LEU A 187 5.94 1.69 5.31
N ARG A 188 5.01 2.49 5.84
CA ARG A 188 5.26 3.33 7.03
C ARG A 188 5.57 2.54 8.30
N ASP A 189 5.05 1.34 8.44
CA ASP A 189 5.29 0.47 9.59
C ASP A 189 6.66 -0.25 9.51
N GLY A 190 7.37 -0.07 8.39
CA GLY A 190 8.64 -0.74 8.13
C GLY A 190 9.86 -0.07 8.76
N TYR A 191 9.70 1.07 9.44
CA TYR A 191 10.79 1.77 10.11
C TYR A 191 10.32 2.52 11.36
N VAL A 192 11.27 2.85 12.21
CA VAL A 192 11.07 3.66 13.40
C VAL A 192 12.09 4.79 13.44
N ILE A 193 11.71 5.93 13.99
CA ILE A 193 12.62 7.06 14.20
C ILE A 193 12.92 7.13 15.67
N GLU A 194 14.19 6.92 16.02
CA GLU A 194 14.69 6.95 17.38
C GLU A 194 15.37 8.28 17.68
N GLY A 195 14.87 8.99 18.67
CA GLY A 195 15.39 10.27 19.15
C GLY A 195 14.57 10.75 20.33
N LYS A 196 15.13 11.62 21.16
CA LYS A 196 14.46 12.19 22.31
C LYS A 196 13.78 13.49 21.93
N LYS A 197 12.49 13.65 22.26
CA LYS A 197 11.73 14.90 22.17
C LYS A 197 11.26 15.33 23.54
N VAL A 198 11.11 16.63 23.74
CA VAL A 198 10.37 17.18 24.89
C VAL A 198 8.86 17.05 24.60
N LYS A 199 8.07 16.64 25.58
CA LYS A 199 6.64 16.45 25.42
C LYS A 199 5.95 17.72 24.94
N GLY A 200 5.24 17.66 23.83
CA GLY A 200 4.51 18.78 23.25
C GLY A 200 5.29 19.55 22.18
N TYR A 201 6.53 19.15 21.88
CA TYR A 201 7.38 19.77 20.86
C TYR A 201 7.76 18.79 19.76
N ASP A 202 8.00 19.31 18.56
CA ASP A 202 8.26 18.47 17.37
C ASP A 202 9.75 18.24 17.07
N TRP A 203 10.62 19.07 17.62
CA TRP A 203 12.06 18.96 17.46
C TRP A 203 12.66 17.85 18.35
N TYR A 204 13.71 17.21 17.87
CA TYR A 204 14.51 16.29 18.68
C TYR A 204 15.55 17.07 19.49
N VAL A 205 15.80 16.61 20.72
CA VAL A 205 16.79 17.18 21.66
C VAL A 205 17.95 16.23 21.95
N SER A 206 18.06 15.14 21.21
CA SER A 206 19.18 14.21 21.29
C SER A 206 20.32 14.63 20.36
N ASP A 207 21.55 14.23 20.66
CA ASP A 207 22.73 14.54 19.85
C ASP A 207 22.62 13.98 18.42
N TYR A 208 21.86 12.93 18.25
CA TYR A 208 21.54 12.33 16.96
C TYR A 208 20.14 11.72 16.96
N VAL A 209 19.60 11.56 15.77
CA VAL A 209 18.36 10.83 15.49
C VAL A 209 18.69 9.72 14.50
N ALA A 210 18.15 8.54 14.72
CA ALA A 210 18.37 7.39 13.85
C ALA A 210 17.04 6.90 13.26
N ILE A 211 16.98 6.69 11.95
CA ILE A 211 15.93 5.96 11.27
C ILE A 211 16.39 4.51 11.21
N ARG A 212 15.62 3.61 11.80
CA ARG A 212 15.95 2.17 11.88
C ARG A 212 14.88 1.31 11.27
N PRO A 213 15.23 0.17 10.68
CA PRO A 213 14.22 -0.80 10.24
C PRO A 213 13.42 -1.33 11.43
N ALA A 214 12.12 -1.51 11.25
CA ALA A 214 11.27 -2.24 12.17
C ALA A 214 11.54 -3.77 12.06
N ALA A 215 10.93 -4.56 12.94
CA ALA A 215 11.06 -6.03 12.89
C ALA A 215 10.56 -6.57 11.54
N ASN A 216 11.31 -7.47 10.92
CA ASN A 216 11.06 -8.04 9.58
C ASN A 216 11.17 -7.05 8.42
N TYR A 217 11.89 -5.94 8.62
CA TYR A 217 12.17 -4.98 7.55
C TYR A 217 13.68 -4.67 7.46
N GLN A 218 14.07 -4.14 6.33
CA GLN A 218 15.40 -3.61 6.06
C GLN A 218 15.27 -2.24 5.42
N ILE A 219 16.30 -1.39 5.57
CA ILE A 219 16.36 -0.05 5.00
C ILE A 219 17.57 0.05 4.06
N SER A 220 17.39 0.74 2.94
CA SER A 220 18.47 1.06 2.00
C SER A 220 18.29 2.48 1.44
N ASP A 221 19.36 3.09 0.97
CA ASP A 221 19.36 4.33 0.19
C ASP A 221 19.06 4.08 -1.30
N SER A 222 19.04 2.82 -1.73
CA SER A 222 18.74 2.36 -3.09
C SER A 222 17.58 1.38 -3.09
N GLU A 223 16.77 1.40 -4.16
CA GLU A 223 15.68 0.43 -4.38
C GLU A 223 16.16 -0.94 -4.89
N ALA A 224 17.46 -1.06 -5.25
CA ALA A 224 18.01 -2.33 -5.72
C ALA A 224 17.95 -3.40 -4.62
N ALA A 225 17.37 -4.56 -4.93
CA ALA A 225 17.13 -5.61 -3.95
C ALA A 225 18.40 -6.10 -3.23
N ASP A 226 19.55 -6.09 -3.89
CA ASP A 226 20.84 -6.46 -3.32
C ASP A 226 21.40 -5.43 -2.34
N SER A 227 20.94 -4.17 -2.40
CA SER A 227 21.33 -3.11 -1.47
C SER A 227 20.84 -3.32 -0.04
N PHE A 228 19.80 -4.15 0.15
CA PHE A 228 19.23 -4.51 1.45
C PHE A 228 19.99 -5.64 2.18
N ALA A 229 21.06 -6.17 1.61
CA ALA A 229 21.77 -7.34 2.13
C ALA A 229 22.47 -7.11 3.49
N SER A 230 22.71 -5.86 3.91
CA SER A 230 23.28 -5.55 5.21
C SER A 230 22.20 -5.21 6.24
N GLN A 231 21.95 -6.11 7.16
CA GLN A 231 20.86 -6.08 8.15
C GLN A 231 20.89 -4.91 9.17
N THR A 232 21.87 -4.04 9.13
CA THR A 232 22.11 -3.02 10.16
C THR A 232 22.20 -1.60 9.65
N GLN A 233 21.71 -1.31 8.46
CA GLN A 233 21.71 0.06 7.97
C GLN A 233 20.68 0.89 8.77
N SER A 234 21.21 1.71 9.69
CA SER A 234 20.48 2.83 10.25
C SER A 234 20.93 4.11 9.56
N ILE A 235 20.00 4.99 9.25
CA ILE A 235 20.29 6.33 8.74
C ILE A 235 20.35 7.26 9.94
N SER A 236 21.53 7.80 10.24
CA SER A 236 21.72 8.71 11.36
C SER A 236 21.83 10.15 10.88
N VAL A 237 21.25 11.05 11.65
CA VAL A 237 21.36 12.50 11.50
C VAL A 237 21.92 13.06 12.81
N ALA A 238 23.07 13.70 12.74
CA ALA A 238 23.64 14.39 13.90
C ALA A 238 23.07 15.80 14.01
N GLY A 239 22.88 16.26 15.23
CA GLY A 239 22.44 17.62 15.54
C GLY A 239 23.60 18.55 15.91
N PRO A 240 23.33 19.87 16.02
CA PRO A 240 22.06 20.49 15.72
C PRO A 240 21.78 20.62 14.22
N THR A 241 20.50 20.65 13.81
CA THR A 241 20.11 20.89 12.41
C THR A 241 18.66 21.36 12.28
N ASN A 242 18.44 22.37 11.47
CA ASN A 242 17.10 22.95 11.20
C ASN A 242 16.38 22.25 10.04
N GLY A 243 16.48 20.93 9.96
CA GLY A 243 15.77 20.12 8.98
C GLY A 243 16.66 19.54 7.90
N VAL A 244 16.97 18.27 8.06
CA VAL A 244 17.64 17.46 7.03
C VAL A 244 16.63 16.45 6.50
N GLU A 245 16.34 16.49 5.20
CA GLU A 245 15.56 15.47 4.52
C GLU A 245 16.43 14.22 4.30
N LYS A 246 15.92 13.08 4.67
CA LYS A 246 16.49 11.76 4.37
C LYS A 246 15.52 10.99 3.50
N SER A 247 16.03 10.52 2.36
CA SER A 247 15.31 9.64 1.44
C SER A 247 15.85 8.23 1.58
N PHE A 248 14.97 7.23 1.58
CA PHE A 248 15.34 5.82 1.73
C PHE A 248 14.21 4.92 1.23
N TYR A 249 14.51 3.64 1.11
CA TYR A 249 13.57 2.59 0.78
C TYR A 249 13.50 1.58 1.92
N VAL A 250 12.37 0.89 2.03
CA VAL A 250 12.10 -0.13 3.03
C VAL A 250 11.74 -1.43 2.33
N MET A 251 12.34 -2.54 2.73
CA MET A 251 12.01 -3.86 2.23
C MET A 251 11.42 -4.73 3.35
N ASN A 252 10.26 -5.33 3.10
CA ASN A 252 9.72 -6.38 3.96
C ASN A 252 10.47 -7.70 3.68
N THR A 253 11.17 -8.24 4.68
CA THR A 253 12.01 -9.44 4.52
C THR A 253 11.21 -10.74 4.38
N GLN A 254 9.93 -10.74 4.72
CA GLN A 254 9.07 -11.90 4.60
C GLN A 254 8.46 -12.03 3.18
N THR A 255 8.03 -10.89 2.62
CA THR A 255 7.41 -10.86 1.30
C THR A 255 8.39 -10.52 0.18
N GLY A 256 9.48 -9.84 0.51
CA GLY A 256 10.43 -9.25 -0.44
C GLY A 256 9.98 -7.91 -1.01
N GLU A 257 8.82 -7.38 -0.56
CA GLU A 257 8.27 -6.11 -1.05
C GLU A 257 9.18 -4.94 -0.73
N ILE A 258 9.45 -4.10 -1.73
CA ILE A 258 10.21 -2.87 -1.60
C ILE A 258 9.27 -1.67 -1.74
N SER A 259 9.36 -0.73 -0.82
CA SER A 259 8.50 0.45 -0.76
C SER A 259 8.76 1.45 -1.90
N ALA A 260 7.83 2.38 -2.07
CA ALA A 260 8.14 3.67 -2.67
C ALA A 260 9.27 4.37 -1.90
N GLN A 261 9.91 5.36 -2.53
CA GLN A 261 10.88 6.19 -1.84
C GLN A 261 10.22 6.90 -0.64
N MET A 262 10.71 6.59 0.55
CA MET A 262 10.30 7.21 1.79
C MET A 262 11.10 8.49 2.01
N LYS A 263 10.50 9.50 2.65
CA LYS A 263 11.15 10.76 2.98
C LYS A 263 10.79 11.17 4.39
N GLU A 264 11.81 11.53 5.16
CA GLU A 264 11.65 12.05 6.52
C GLU A 264 12.49 13.31 6.71
N THR A 265 11.90 14.33 7.31
CA THR A 265 12.62 15.56 7.68
C THR A 265 12.94 15.54 9.16
N ILE A 266 14.21 15.52 9.49
CA ILE A 266 14.72 15.46 10.85
C ILE A 266 15.20 16.84 11.28
N LYS A 267 14.63 17.37 12.37
CA LYS A 267 14.99 18.62 13.01
C LYS A 267 15.53 18.33 14.40
N ILE A 268 16.76 18.76 14.69
CA ILE A 268 17.42 18.55 15.98
C ILE A 268 17.90 19.88 16.52
N ASP A 269 17.48 20.20 17.73
CA ASP A 269 18.02 21.27 18.52
C ASP A 269 18.28 20.73 19.94
N ASN A 270 19.51 20.39 20.19
CA ASN A 270 19.99 19.85 21.47
C ASN A 270 20.71 20.91 22.31
N THR A 271 20.62 22.18 21.92
CA THR A 271 21.20 23.33 22.61
C THR A 271 20.11 24.14 23.31
N ALA A 272 20.36 24.51 24.53
CA ALA A 272 19.42 25.39 25.24
C ALA A 272 19.58 26.84 24.77
N PRO A 273 18.50 27.60 24.70
CA PRO A 273 18.56 29.03 24.39
C PRO A 273 19.38 29.77 25.42
N TYR A 274 19.99 30.87 25.04
CA TYR A 274 20.85 31.62 25.93
C TYR A 274 20.53 33.11 25.92
N PHE A 275 20.81 33.79 27.05
CA PHE A 275 20.71 35.21 27.22
C PHE A 275 21.88 35.92 26.59
N ARG A 276 21.65 36.96 25.81
CA ARG A 276 22.69 37.73 25.15
C ARG A 276 23.58 38.44 26.20
N ASN A 277 24.88 38.50 25.92
CA ASN A 277 25.91 39.15 26.75
C ASN A 277 26.09 38.57 28.17
N GLY A 278 25.53 37.38 28.45
CA GLY A 278 25.67 36.74 29.76
C GLY A 278 24.85 37.36 30.89
N GLU A 279 24.26 38.54 30.66
CA GLU A 279 23.50 39.26 31.68
C GLU A 279 21.99 39.32 31.43
N GLY A 280 21.51 38.90 30.28
CA GLY A 280 20.14 38.69 29.84
C GLY A 280 19.08 39.68 30.33
N ILE A 281 19.10 40.05 31.58
CA ILE A 281 18.22 41.04 32.20
C ILE A 281 19.05 42.33 32.45
N THR A 282 18.66 43.43 31.75
CA THR A 282 19.31 44.70 31.93
C THR A 282 18.34 45.65 32.65
N VAL A 283 18.83 46.21 33.79
CA VAL A 283 18.14 47.25 34.53
C VAL A 283 18.89 48.56 34.29
N SER A 284 18.22 49.56 33.75
CA SER A 284 18.86 50.84 33.45
C SER A 284 19.42 51.48 34.73
N SER A 285 20.71 51.81 34.74
CA SER A 285 21.35 52.48 35.85
C SER A 285 22.10 53.74 35.39
N ASN A 286 22.40 54.63 36.29
CA ASN A 286 23.29 55.76 36.06
C ASN A 286 24.68 55.44 36.66
N LEU A 287 25.70 56.18 36.27
CA LEU A 287 27.08 55.97 36.76
C LEU A 287 27.23 56.00 38.30
N TRP A 288 26.38 56.75 38.99
CA TRP A 288 26.37 56.78 40.43
C TRP A 288 25.75 55.54 41.06
N ALA A 289 24.69 55.04 40.53
CA ALA A 289 24.05 53.78 40.93
C ALA A 289 25.00 52.59 40.68
N GLU A 290 25.76 52.57 39.58
CA GLU A 290 26.77 51.55 39.28
C GLU A 290 27.92 51.58 40.29
N PHE A 291 28.37 52.76 40.68
CA PHE A 291 29.38 52.93 41.75
C PHE A 291 28.88 52.39 43.09
N CYS A 292 27.69 52.76 43.51
CA CYS A 292 27.10 52.27 44.75
C CYS A 292 26.90 50.74 44.75
N ASN A 293 26.51 50.18 43.62
CA ASN A 293 26.29 48.73 43.44
C ASN A 293 27.59 47.93 43.45
N SER A 294 28.71 48.52 43.09
CA SER A 294 30.03 47.88 43.19
C SER A 294 30.52 47.70 44.66
N VAL A 295 29.92 48.41 45.60
CA VAL A 295 30.28 48.41 47.02
C VAL A 295 29.24 47.73 47.92
N SER A 296 28.05 47.44 47.43
CA SER A 296 26.93 46.83 48.16
C SER A 296 26.35 45.59 47.49
N PHE A 297 25.75 44.69 48.27
CA PHE A 297 25.16 43.43 47.79
C PHE A 297 23.78 43.61 47.13
N GLY A 298 23.57 44.62 46.30
CA GLY A 298 22.32 44.87 45.60
C GLY A 298 22.35 46.15 44.79
N LEU A 299 21.38 46.31 43.86
CA LEU A 299 21.18 47.52 43.07
C LEU A 299 20.21 48.43 43.81
N PHE A 300 20.66 49.61 44.25
CA PHE A 300 19.84 50.60 44.97
C PHE A 300 19.34 51.69 44.02
N PHE A 301 18.06 51.96 44.04
CA PHE A 301 17.41 52.94 43.17
C PHE A 301 16.40 53.77 43.95
N ASN A 302 16.26 55.03 43.56
CA ASN A 302 15.25 55.95 44.09
C ASN A 302 14.29 56.46 43.02
N GLN A 303 14.32 55.83 41.85
CA GLN A 303 13.49 56.18 40.68
C GLN A 303 13.07 54.94 39.92
N THR A 304 12.01 55.04 39.14
CA THR A 304 11.55 54.03 38.20
C THR A 304 12.65 53.64 37.23
N LYS A 305 12.81 52.36 36.99
CA LYS A 305 13.82 51.80 36.13
C LYS A 305 13.16 50.98 34.98
N ALA A 306 13.68 51.20 33.77
CA ALA A 306 13.32 50.38 32.64
C ALA A 306 14.12 49.05 32.69
N VAL A 307 13.41 47.99 32.38
CA VAL A 307 13.95 46.62 32.34
C VAL A 307 13.79 46.07 30.91
N SER A 308 14.86 45.51 30.38
CA SER A 308 14.83 44.79 29.12
C SER A 308 15.42 43.38 29.28
N ILE A 309 14.87 42.45 28.53
CA ILE A 309 15.34 41.05 28.49
C ILE A 309 15.73 40.72 27.06
N SER A 310 16.91 40.20 26.88
CA SER A 310 17.44 39.85 25.56
C SER A 310 17.99 38.43 25.54
N ALA A 311 17.47 37.65 24.62
CA ALA A 311 17.82 36.25 24.45
C ALA A 311 17.94 35.84 22.97
N THR A 312 18.49 34.70 22.70
CA THR A 312 18.58 34.13 21.36
C THR A 312 18.65 32.61 21.40
N ASP A 313 18.20 32.02 20.32
CA ASP A 313 18.38 30.64 19.97
C ASP A 313 18.71 30.56 18.48
N GLU A 314 19.72 29.81 18.09
CA GLU A 314 20.24 29.83 16.71
C GLU A 314 19.60 28.76 15.83
N GLU A 315 19.07 27.68 16.43
CA GLU A 315 18.58 26.52 15.70
C GLU A 315 17.06 26.52 15.54
N SER A 316 16.34 26.35 16.62
CA SER A 316 14.87 26.22 16.55
C SER A 316 14.12 27.54 16.73
N GLY A 317 14.82 28.56 17.27
CA GLY A 317 14.20 29.85 17.61
C GLY A 317 13.49 29.82 18.95
N LEU A 318 13.06 31.01 19.41
CA LEU A 318 12.49 31.22 20.73
C LEU A 318 10.96 31.21 20.74
N GLU A 319 10.39 30.56 21.75
CA GLU A 319 9.05 30.83 22.22
C GLU A 319 9.00 32.25 22.85
N PRO A 320 7.83 32.87 23.07
CA PRO A 320 7.71 34.13 23.76
C PRO A 320 8.43 34.11 25.12
N ILE A 321 9.33 35.07 25.33
CA ILE A 321 10.06 35.21 26.58
C ILE A 321 9.08 35.41 27.72
N GLN A 322 9.35 34.81 28.87
CA GLN A 322 8.54 34.95 30.08
C GLN A 322 9.36 35.57 31.19
N TYR A 323 8.70 36.37 32.03
CA TYR A 323 9.33 36.94 33.23
C TYR A 323 8.40 36.88 34.44
N CYS A 324 8.99 37.05 35.62
CA CYS A 324 8.27 37.17 36.85
C CYS A 324 9.05 38.13 37.77
N ILE A 325 8.35 38.98 38.51
CA ILE A 325 8.90 39.85 39.56
C ILE A 325 8.50 39.25 40.89
N SER A 326 9.49 39.06 41.77
CA SER A 326 9.30 38.54 43.12
C SER A 326 9.91 39.50 44.12
N GLU A 327 9.20 39.85 45.21
CA GLU A 327 9.71 40.69 46.26
C GLU A 327 10.89 40.05 47.04
N LYS A 328 11.02 38.74 46.96
CA LYS A 328 12.07 37.97 47.63
C LYS A 328 12.75 37.01 46.69
N ALA A 329 14.01 36.73 46.95
CA ALA A 329 14.69 35.67 46.22
C ALA A 329 13.99 34.31 46.43
N VAL A 330 13.70 33.62 45.33
CA VAL A 330 13.09 32.29 45.34
C VAL A 330 14.19 31.23 45.13
N GLU A 331 14.44 30.45 46.18
CA GLU A 331 15.43 29.37 46.14
C GLU A 331 14.80 28.15 45.41
N GLY A 332 15.60 27.50 44.55
CA GLY A 332 15.20 26.29 43.88
C GLY A 332 16.01 25.95 42.65
N THR A 333 15.71 24.79 42.10
CA THR A 333 16.20 24.38 40.77
C THR A 333 15.37 25.02 39.67
N ALA A 334 15.87 25.08 38.44
CA ALA A 334 15.19 25.57 37.28
C ALA A 334 13.75 24.97 37.15
N GLU A 335 13.62 23.66 37.35
CA GLU A 335 12.33 22.94 37.30
C GLU A 335 11.35 23.37 38.41
N SER A 336 11.88 23.74 39.61
CA SER A 336 11.03 24.19 40.69
C SER A 336 10.56 25.65 40.53
N LEU A 337 11.30 26.47 39.77
CA LEU A 337 10.90 27.83 39.44
C LEU A 337 9.64 27.87 38.57
N ASP A 338 9.44 26.92 37.68
CA ASP A 338 8.23 26.80 36.83
C ASP A 338 6.93 26.69 37.66
N THR A 339 7.02 26.05 38.82
CA THR A 339 5.84 25.87 39.70
C THR A 339 5.72 26.92 40.79
N LYS A 340 6.81 27.60 41.13
CA LYS A 340 6.86 28.58 42.24
C LYS A 340 6.60 30.01 41.77
N LEU A 341 6.88 30.32 40.50
CA LEU A 341 6.76 31.66 39.94
C LEU A 341 5.55 31.78 39.02
N ASN A 342 4.90 32.94 39.04
CA ASN A 342 3.82 33.26 38.13
C ASN A 342 4.40 33.95 36.89
N TRP A 343 4.62 33.19 35.84
CA TRP A 343 5.22 33.67 34.62
C TRP A 343 4.25 34.52 33.78
N VAL A 344 4.75 35.66 33.30
CA VAL A 344 4.05 36.59 32.42
C VAL A 344 4.83 36.74 31.13
N THR A 345 4.16 36.83 30.00
CA THR A 345 4.80 37.03 28.69
C THR A 345 5.46 38.42 28.66
N TYR A 346 6.73 38.44 28.23
CA TYR A 346 7.49 39.66 27.98
C TYR A 346 7.28 40.08 26.53
N GLU A 347 6.84 41.32 26.34
CA GLU A 347 6.59 41.87 25.01
C GLU A 347 7.74 42.78 24.54
N ASP A 348 7.95 43.96 25.15
CA ASP A 348 8.92 44.95 24.69
C ASP A 348 9.47 45.82 25.84
N GLY A 349 9.85 45.21 26.94
CA GLY A 349 10.31 45.92 28.12
C GLY A 349 9.19 46.30 29.10
N PHE A 350 9.60 46.56 30.31
CA PHE A 350 8.70 47.03 31.36
C PHE A 350 9.44 47.95 32.32
N SER A 351 8.71 48.63 33.18
CA SER A 351 9.29 49.48 34.21
C SER A 351 8.99 48.92 35.59
N ILE A 352 9.92 49.09 36.49
CA ILE A 352 9.78 48.78 37.92
C ILE A 352 10.01 50.05 38.74
N SER A 353 9.16 50.32 39.68
CA SER A 353 9.16 51.59 40.45
C SER A 353 9.24 51.38 41.95
N PRO A 354 9.80 52.38 42.68
CA PRO A 354 9.81 52.37 44.14
C PRO A 354 8.43 52.51 44.77
N GLU A 355 7.41 52.89 44.00
CA GLU A 355 6.03 52.99 44.47
C GLU A 355 5.36 51.60 44.53
N GLU A 356 5.83 50.68 43.70
CA GLU A 356 5.28 49.32 43.58
C GLU A 356 6.06 48.30 44.40
N TYR A 357 7.39 48.52 44.56
CA TYR A 357 8.28 47.55 45.20
C TYR A 357 9.29 48.23 46.14
N GLU A 358 9.44 47.72 47.36
CA GLU A 358 10.55 48.06 48.23
C GLU A 358 11.82 47.25 47.88
N SER A 359 11.64 46.01 47.44
CA SER A 359 12.68 45.15 46.92
C SER A 359 12.12 44.22 45.85
N ALA A 360 12.95 43.84 44.88
CA ALA A 360 12.54 42.94 43.86
C ALA A 360 13.68 42.11 43.28
N VAL A 361 13.37 40.90 42.84
CA VAL A 361 14.20 40.06 41.98
C VAL A 361 13.42 39.75 40.72
N ILE A 362 13.98 40.05 39.58
CA ILE A 362 13.38 39.76 38.28
C ILE A 362 13.92 38.42 37.82
N TYR A 363 13.01 37.49 37.51
CA TYR A 363 13.33 36.21 36.90
C TYR A 363 12.92 36.26 35.44
N ALA A 364 13.72 35.68 34.57
CA ALA A 364 13.35 35.47 33.18
C ALA A 364 13.54 33.98 32.79
N LYS A 365 12.59 33.50 32.00
CA LYS A 365 12.58 32.18 31.39
C LYS A 365 12.53 32.31 29.88
N ILE A 366 13.42 31.65 29.21
CA ILE A 366 13.42 31.53 27.77
C ILE A 366 13.32 30.05 27.40
N THR A 367 12.48 29.74 26.42
CA THR A 367 12.26 28.40 25.92
C THR A 367 12.42 28.43 24.41
N ASN A 368 13.09 27.46 23.83
CA ASN A 368 13.17 27.32 22.37
C ASN A 368 12.05 26.43 21.82
N HIS A 369 11.89 26.36 20.50
CA HIS A 369 10.88 25.51 19.85
C HIS A 369 11.16 24.00 19.95
N ALA A 370 12.29 23.63 20.54
CA ALA A 370 12.58 22.23 20.94
C ALA A 370 12.13 21.91 22.38
N GLY A 371 11.70 22.93 23.14
CA GLY A 371 11.24 22.79 24.51
C GLY A 371 12.34 22.82 25.56
N LEU A 372 13.56 23.21 25.19
CA LEU A 372 14.66 23.42 26.12
C LEU A 372 14.54 24.82 26.73
N SER A 373 14.74 24.94 28.04
CA SER A 373 14.57 26.20 28.75
C SER A 373 15.81 26.60 29.50
N THR A 374 16.06 27.91 29.54
CA THR A 374 17.09 28.56 30.37
C THR A 374 16.45 29.63 31.24
N TYR A 375 16.96 29.74 32.45
CA TYR A 375 16.47 30.64 33.46
C TYR A 375 17.60 31.56 33.94
N ILE A 376 17.25 32.82 34.22
CA ILE A 376 18.16 33.80 34.82
C ILE A 376 17.41 34.61 35.84
N SER A 377 18.13 35.15 36.82
CA SER A 377 17.59 36.18 37.73
C SER A 377 18.46 37.42 37.68
N SER A 378 17.85 38.55 37.88
CA SER A 378 18.60 39.79 38.17
C SER A 378 19.31 39.71 39.54
N ASN A 379 20.24 40.63 39.79
CA ASN A 379 20.60 40.97 41.15
C ASN A 379 19.38 41.49 41.92
N GLY A 380 19.41 41.39 43.23
CA GLY A 380 18.38 41.98 44.05
C GLY A 380 18.30 43.49 43.81
N LEU A 381 17.14 44.01 43.57
CA LEU A 381 16.84 45.45 43.43
C LEU A 381 16.28 45.96 44.76
N VAL A 382 16.78 47.10 45.25
CA VAL A 382 16.32 47.73 46.46
C VAL A 382 15.90 49.17 46.10
N PHE A 383 14.70 49.53 46.43
CA PHE A 383 14.16 50.86 46.16
C PHE A 383 14.06 51.63 47.49
N ASP A 384 14.88 52.70 47.63
CA ASP A 384 14.83 53.59 48.75
C ASP A 384 14.28 54.97 48.35
N ASN A 385 13.04 55.21 48.71
CA ASN A 385 12.33 56.45 48.42
C ASN A 385 12.25 57.33 49.66
N LYS A 386 12.92 57.00 50.81
CA LYS A 386 12.93 57.80 52.00
C LYS A 386 13.97 58.92 51.86
N GLN A 387 13.54 60.15 52.13
CA GLN A 387 14.49 61.24 52.23
C GLN A 387 15.34 61.05 53.51
N PRO A 388 16.66 61.30 53.42
CA PRO A 388 17.52 61.33 54.62
C PRO A 388 16.97 62.36 55.59
N GLU A 389 16.79 62.00 56.89
CA GLU A 389 16.45 62.90 57.95
C GLU A 389 17.53 63.94 58.20
#